data_9824ef4b2d57ef5fd80f97a02beb0bf3
#
_entry.id   9824ef4b2d57ef5fd80f97a02beb0bf3
#
_cell.length_a   1.000
_cell.length_b   1.000
_cell.length_c   1.000
_cell.angle_alpha   90.00
_cell.angle_beta   90.00
_cell.angle_gamma   90.00
#
_symmetry.space_group_name_H-M   'P 1'
#
loop_
_entity.id
_entity.type
_entity.pdbx_description
1 polymer ?
#
loop_
_entity_poly.entity_id
_entity_poly.type
_entity_poly.pdbx_seq_one_letter_code
_entity_poly.pdbx_strand_id
1 'polypeptide(L)'
;PEVENYKPSDDGKSPLSTIDNWVEVKDSSGNIVGLRETNTMPQWAGSCWYYLRFTDPSNHTEAWSKKNENYWMPVDLYIGGQEHAVLHLLYARFWHHVLYDLGLLSTKEPFQKLYNQGMILGNDGSKMSKSKGNVINPEDIIEEYGADAMRLYEMFMGPLNKSKPWNTKGLQGCYR
;
A
#
# COMPACT_ATOMS: atom_id res chain seq x y z
N PRO A 1 -19.26 -0.63 -12.46
CA PRO A 1 -20.68 -0.85 -12.74
C PRO A 1 -21.33 -1.64 -11.60
N GLU A 2 -22.62 -1.41 -11.38
CA GLU A 2 -23.39 -2.21 -10.43
C GLU A 2 -23.82 -3.52 -11.10
N VAL A 3 -23.50 -4.63 -10.46
CA VAL A 3 -23.92 -5.98 -10.87
C VAL A 3 -24.24 -6.81 -9.63
N GLU A 4 -25.16 -7.74 -9.75
CA GLU A 4 -25.55 -8.61 -8.62
C GLU A 4 -24.39 -9.48 -8.12
N ASN A 5 -23.46 -9.81 -8.99
CA ASN A 5 -22.36 -10.72 -8.65
C ASN A 5 -21.12 -10.54 -9.55
N TYR A 6 -19.97 -10.32 -8.93
CA TYR A 6 -18.67 -10.32 -9.61
C TYR A 6 -18.02 -11.70 -9.49
N LYS A 7 -18.48 -12.67 -10.25
CA LYS A 7 -17.87 -14.01 -10.29
C LYS A 7 -16.88 -14.12 -11.44
N PRO A 8 -15.76 -14.82 -11.24
CA PRO A 8 -14.92 -15.25 -12.35
C PRO A 8 -15.75 -16.11 -13.32
N SER A 9 -15.49 -15.94 -14.62
CA SER A 9 -16.09 -16.81 -15.64
C SER A 9 -15.33 -18.14 -15.71
N ASP A 10 -16.01 -19.20 -16.08
CA ASP A 10 -15.41 -20.55 -16.23
C ASP A 10 -14.35 -20.59 -17.32
N ASP A 11 -14.41 -19.66 -18.30
CA ASP A 11 -13.45 -19.50 -19.39
C ASP A 11 -12.27 -18.57 -19.06
N GLY A 12 -12.12 -18.15 -17.80
CA GLY A 12 -11.03 -17.30 -17.31
C GLY A 12 -11.12 -15.84 -17.72
N LYS A 13 -12.25 -15.39 -18.28
CA LYS A 13 -12.46 -13.97 -18.57
C LYS A 13 -12.67 -13.15 -17.32
N SER A 14 -12.33 -11.87 -17.38
CA SER A 14 -12.58 -10.91 -16.32
C SER A 14 -14.08 -10.82 -15.99
N PRO A 15 -14.50 -10.74 -14.72
CA PRO A 15 -15.89 -10.52 -14.34
C PRO A 15 -16.54 -9.31 -15.01
N LEU A 16 -15.78 -8.24 -15.28
CA LEU A 16 -16.28 -7.06 -15.99
C LEU A 16 -16.60 -7.32 -17.45
N SER A 17 -15.96 -8.32 -18.09
CA SER A 17 -16.20 -8.66 -19.51
C SER A 17 -17.60 -9.24 -19.77
N THR A 18 -18.33 -9.63 -18.74
CA THR A 18 -19.67 -10.16 -18.83
C THR A 18 -20.77 -9.08 -18.82
N ILE A 19 -20.38 -7.80 -18.73
CA ILE A 19 -21.29 -6.66 -18.60
C ILE A 19 -21.28 -5.85 -19.89
N ASP A 20 -22.01 -6.31 -20.91
CA ASP A 20 -21.97 -5.73 -22.26
C ASP A 20 -22.28 -4.23 -22.29
N ASN A 21 -23.27 -3.77 -21.56
CA ASN A 21 -23.65 -2.37 -21.49
C ASN A 21 -22.58 -1.46 -20.84
N TRP A 22 -21.63 -2.05 -20.11
CA TRP A 22 -20.48 -1.33 -19.54
C TRP A 22 -19.25 -1.45 -20.45
N VAL A 23 -19.05 -2.63 -21.07
CA VAL A 23 -17.88 -2.89 -21.92
C VAL A 23 -17.92 -2.02 -23.19
N GLU A 24 -19.08 -1.92 -23.82
CA GLU A 24 -19.26 -1.16 -25.04
C GLU A 24 -19.34 0.34 -24.77
N VAL A 25 -18.49 1.12 -25.44
CA VAL A 25 -18.59 2.59 -25.46
C VAL A 25 -19.32 2.98 -26.73
N LYS A 26 -20.48 3.61 -26.58
CA LYS A 26 -21.34 4.04 -27.71
C LYS A 26 -21.31 5.55 -27.88
N ASP A 27 -21.40 6.01 -29.12
CA ASP A 27 -21.62 7.41 -29.45
C ASP A 27 -23.10 7.82 -29.22
N SER A 28 -23.40 9.09 -29.46
CA SER A 28 -24.77 9.63 -29.35
C SER A 28 -25.78 8.97 -30.31
N SER A 29 -25.32 8.30 -31.34
CA SER A 29 -26.13 7.59 -32.33
C SER A 29 -26.29 6.10 -32.01
N GLY A 30 -25.66 5.64 -30.93
CA GLY A 30 -25.70 4.23 -30.49
C GLY A 30 -24.68 3.30 -31.15
N ASN A 31 -23.79 3.82 -31.98
CA ASN A 31 -22.72 3.01 -32.59
C ASN A 31 -21.61 2.75 -31.56
N ILE A 32 -21.05 1.51 -31.58
CA ILE A 32 -19.92 1.14 -30.76
C ILE A 32 -18.67 1.84 -31.32
N VAL A 33 -18.08 2.73 -30.54
CA VAL A 33 -16.86 3.49 -30.87
C VAL A 33 -15.61 3.00 -30.13
N GLY A 34 -15.78 2.09 -29.16
CA GLY A 34 -14.69 1.48 -28.42
C GLY A 34 -15.15 0.43 -27.42
N LEU A 35 -14.20 -0.27 -26.84
CA LEU A 35 -14.42 -1.21 -25.74
C LEU A 35 -13.59 -0.79 -24.54
N ARG A 36 -14.18 -0.85 -23.34
CA ARG A 36 -13.44 -0.63 -22.09
C ARG A 36 -12.55 -1.81 -21.77
N GLU A 37 -11.40 -1.54 -21.19
CA GLU A 37 -10.56 -2.57 -20.60
C GLU A 37 -11.32 -3.26 -19.45
N THR A 38 -11.38 -4.57 -19.49
CA THR A 38 -12.15 -5.37 -18.53
C THR A 38 -11.29 -5.99 -17.43
N ASN A 39 -9.97 -5.98 -17.57
CA ASN A 39 -9.09 -6.37 -16.49
C ASN A 39 -9.12 -5.32 -15.39
N THR A 40 -9.24 -5.77 -14.15
CA THR A 40 -9.10 -4.88 -12.99
C THR A 40 -7.62 -4.59 -12.75
N MET A 41 -7.33 -3.44 -12.14
CA MET A 41 -5.98 -3.17 -11.67
C MET A 41 -5.54 -4.27 -10.69
N PRO A 42 -4.24 -4.63 -10.68
CA PRO A 42 -3.73 -5.61 -9.74
C PRO A 42 -3.94 -5.17 -8.28
N GLN A 43 -3.67 -6.07 -7.35
CA GLN A 43 -3.89 -5.91 -5.89
C GLN A 43 -3.37 -4.60 -5.28
N TRP A 44 -2.39 -3.94 -5.92
CA TRP A 44 -1.82 -2.66 -5.46
C TRP A 44 -2.71 -1.44 -5.71
N ALA A 45 -3.82 -1.59 -6.44
CA ALA A 45 -4.68 -0.46 -6.82
C ALA A 45 -5.21 0.32 -5.61
N GLY A 46 -5.65 -0.36 -4.55
CA GLY A 46 -6.12 0.31 -3.34
C GLY A 46 -5.02 1.09 -2.61
N SER A 47 -3.81 0.54 -2.57
CA SER A 47 -2.67 1.18 -1.92
C SER A 47 -2.03 2.31 -2.74
N CYS A 48 -2.38 2.46 -4.04
CA CYS A 48 -1.83 3.50 -4.90
C CYS A 48 -2.18 4.92 -4.44
N TRP A 49 -3.24 5.12 -3.70
CA TRP A 49 -3.78 6.44 -3.39
C TRP A 49 -4.26 6.61 -1.94
N TYR A 50 -4.08 5.62 -1.06
CA TYR A 50 -4.56 5.69 0.32
C TYR A 50 -4.03 6.92 1.07
N TYR A 51 -2.77 7.31 0.81
CA TYR A 51 -2.15 8.48 1.42
C TYR A 51 -2.85 9.79 1.03
N LEU A 52 -3.43 9.86 -0.17
CA LEU A 52 -4.28 10.98 -0.59
C LEU A 52 -5.60 10.96 0.18
N ARG A 53 -6.24 9.79 0.29
CA ARG A 53 -7.49 9.65 1.04
C ARG A 53 -7.32 10.02 2.52
N PHE A 54 -6.15 9.76 3.10
CA PHE A 54 -5.83 10.12 4.48
C PHE A 54 -5.80 11.63 4.72
N THR A 55 -5.66 12.45 3.69
CA THR A 55 -5.75 13.91 3.83
C THR A 55 -7.17 14.38 4.19
N ASP A 56 -8.19 13.60 3.82
CA ASP A 56 -9.60 13.95 4.03
C ASP A 56 -10.50 12.72 4.17
N PRO A 57 -10.29 11.88 5.22
CA PRO A 57 -10.92 10.56 5.33
C PRO A 57 -12.42 10.60 5.55
N SER A 58 -12.95 11.69 6.11
CA SER A 58 -14.38 11.88 6.38
C SER A 58 -15.15 12.57 5.26
N ASN A 59 -14.54 12.83 4.13
CA ASN A 59 -15.21 13.42 2.98
C ASN A 59 -16.05 12.37 2.25
N HIS A 60 -17.36 12.57 2.21
CA HIS A 60 -18.29 11.65 1.56
C HIS A 60 -18.72 12.08 0.16
N THR A 61 -18.28 13.23 -0.29
CA THR A 61 -18.69 13.83 -1.59
C THR A 61 -17.58 13.76 -2.62
N GLU A 62 -16.32 13.83 -2.17
CA GLU A 62 -15.12 13.84 -3.02
C GLU A 62 -14.08 12.88 -2.48
N ALA A 63 -13.11 12.50 -3.29
CA ALA A 63 -11.99 11.68 -2.87
C ALA A 63 -11.15 12.39 -1.79
N TRP A 64 -10.99 13.68 -1.89
CA TRP A 64 -10.40 14.63 -0.93
C TRP A 64 -10.77 16.05 -1.33
N SER A 65 -10.77 16.99 -0.37
CA SER A 65 -10.91 18.41 -0.68
C SER A 65 -9.56 19.00 -1.13
N LYS A 66 -9.59 19.89 -2.10
CA LYS A 66 -8.39 20.59 -2.58
C LYS A 66 -7.67 21.35 -1.45
N LYS A 67 -8.41 21.85 -0.46
CA LYS A 67 -7.84 22.54 0.71
C LYS A 67 -6.97 21.61 1.54
N ASN A 68 -7.45 20.40 1.84
CA ASN A 68 -6.72 19.44 2.65
C ASN A 68 -5.55 18.85 1.88
N GLU A 69 -5.73 18.55 0.59
CA GLU A 69 -4.67 18.09 -0.27
C GLU A 69 -3.52 19.11 -0.35
N ASN A 70 -3.82 20.38 -0.62
CA ASN A 70 -2.81 21.45 -0.68
C ASN A 70 -2.06 21.64 0.66
N TYR A 71 -2.69 21.32 1.79
CA TYR A 71 -2.06 21.46 3.11
C TYR A 71 -1.16 20.28 3.46
N TRP A 72 -1.58 19.05 3.14
CA TRP A 72 -0.90 17.84 3.56
C TRP A 72 0.09 17.28 2.54
N MET A 73 -0.07 17.61 1.25
CA MET A 73 0.80 17.09 0.20
C MET A 73 1.93 18.07 -0.17
N PRO A 74 3.09 17.53 -0.62
CA PRO A 74 3.46 16.12 -0.67
C PRO A 74 3.79 15.55 0.72
N VAL A 75 3.75 14.23 0.89
CA VAL A 75 4.14 13.57 2.13
C VAL A 75 5.62 13.86 2.43
N ASP A 76 5.92 14.36 3.63
CA ASP A 76 7.29 14.79 4.00
C ASP A 76 8.27 13.63 4.08
N LEU A 77 7.85 12.54 4.71
CA LEU A 77 8.68 11.34 4.89
C LEU A 77 7.85 10.07 4.72
N TYR A 78 8.26 9.23 3.79
CA TYR A 78 7.65 7.94 3.52
C TYR A 78 8.61 6.81 3.86
N ILE A 79 8.21 5.95 4.80
CA ILE A 79 9.05 4.85 5.29
C ILE A 79 8.43 3.54 4.84
N GLY A 80 9.22 2.69 4.18
CA GLY A 80 8.75 1.40 3.68
C GLY A 80 9.88 0.49 3.21
N GLY A 81 9.57 -0.80 3.09
CA GLY A 81 10.53 -1.81 2.66
C GLY A 81 11.02 -1.57 1.23
N GLN A 82 12.28 -1.88 0.98
CA GLN A 82 12.91 -1.73 -0.32
C GLN A 82 12.23 -2.57 -1.42
N GLU A 83 11.60 -3.68 -1.06
CA GLU A 83 10.84 -4.55 -1.98
C GLU A 83 9.68 -3.82 -2.67
N HIS A 84 9.16 -2.76 -2.07
CA HIS A 84 8.07 -1.97 -2.63
C HIS A 84 8.50 -1.01 -3.74
N ALA A 85 9.80 -0.86 -4.02
CA ALA A 85 10.30 0.03 -5.08
C ALA A 85 9.72 -0.32 -6.46
N VAL A 86 9.59 -1.60 -6.77
CA VAL A 86 9.02 -2.12 -8.03
C VAL A 86 7.57 -2.61 -7.89
N LEU A 87 6.96 -2.44 -6.72
CA LEU A 87 5.60 -2.84 -6.41
C LEU A 87 4.77 -1.58 -6.08
N HIS A 88 4.42 -1.40 -4.82
CA HIS A 88 3.59 -0.30 -4.35
C HIS A 88 4.08 1.09 -4.80
N LEU A 89 5.38 1.39 -4.66
CA LEU A 89 5.90 2.73 -4.96
C LEU A 89 5.83 3.07 -6.45
N LEU A 90 6.04 2.09 -7.34
CA LEU A 90 5.89 2.29 -8.78
C LEU A 90 4.44 2.65 -9.13
N TYR A 91 3.48 1.88 -8.60
CA TYR A 91 2.05 2.14 -8.81
C TYR A 91 1.60 3.47 -8.19
N ALA A 92 2.01 3.75 -6.96
CA ALA A 92 1.64 4.99 -6.27
C ALA A 92 2.14 6.21 -7.04
N ARG A 93 3.40 6.21 -7.49
CA ARG A 93 3.98 7.31 -8.26
C ARG A 93 3.32 7.47 -9.62
N PHE A 94 3.08 6.38 -10.36
CA PHE A 94 2.39 6.43 -11.64
C PHE A 94 0.97 7.00 -11.48
N TRP A 95 0.21 6.50 -10.51
CA TRP A 95 -1.13 6.96 -10.22
C TRP A 95 -1.17 8.43 -9.82
N HIS A 96 -0.22 8.86 -9.01
CA HIS A 96 -0.08 10.26 -8.60
C HIS A 96 0.19 11.18 -9.80
N HIS A 97 1.06 10.78 -10.71
CA HIS A 97 1.33 11.55 -11.94
C HIS A 97 0.08 11.68 -12.81
N VAL A 98 -0.68 10.59 -12.99
CA VAL A 98 -1.95 10.65 -13.74
C VAL A 98 -2.92 11.64 -13.10
N LEU A 99 -3.08 11.61 -11.79
CA LEU A 99 -3.95 12.54 -11.06
C LEU A 99 -3.45 13.99 -11.14
N TYR A 100 -2.14 14.19 -11.11
CA TYR A 100 -1.52 15.50 -11.31
C TYR A 100 -1.77 16.04 -12.72
N ASP A 101 -1.58 15.23 -13.75
CA ASP A 101 -1.82 15.62 -15.15
C ASP A 101 -3.29 15.95 -15.42
N LEU A 102 -4.21 15.32 -14.67
CA LEU A 102 -5.64 15.65 -14.67
C LEU A 102 -5.99 16.92 -13.86
N GLY A 103 -5.01 17.58 -13.23
CA GLY A 103 -5.23 18.79 -12.41
C GLY A 103 -5.89 18.53 -11.05
N LEU A 104 -5.92 17.29 -10.59
CA LEU A 104 -6.55 16.89 -9.33
C LEU A 104 -5.60 17.01 -8.12
N LEU A 105 -4.29 17.12 -8.35
CA LEU A 105 -3.28 17.26 -7.32
C LEU A 105 -2.44 18.52 -7.51
N SER A 106 -1.94 19.07 -6.40
CA SER A 106 -1.08 20.26 -6.35
C SER A 106 0.41 19.93 -6.58
N THR A 107 0.82 18.70 -6.32
CA THR A 107 2.22 18.26 -6.37
C THR A 107 2.44 17.16 -7.40
N LYS A 108 3.56 17.20 -8.09
CA LYS A 108 3.90 16.20 -9.10
C LYS A 108 4.41 14.90 -8.49
N GLU A 109 5.12 14.97 -7.37
CA GLU A 109 5.65 13.81 -6.68
C GLU A 109 4.90 13.57 -5.36
N PRO A 110 4.56 12.31 -5.02
CA PRO A 110 3.79 12.00 -3.82
C PRO A 110 4.59 12.18 -2.52
N PHE A 111 5.89 11.89 -2.56
CA PHE A 111 6.75 11.80 -1.38
C PHE A 111 7.99 12.68 -1.55
N GLN A 112 8.29 13.54 -0.56
CA GLN A 112 9.49 14.36 -0.57
C GLN A 112 10.74 13.54 -0.27
N LYS A 113 10.63 12.62 0.70
CA LYS A 113 11.72 11.77 1.14
C LYS A 113 11.25 10.34 1.35
N LEU A 114 11.92 9.42 0.68
CA LEU A 114 11.74 7.99 0.87
C LEU A 114 12.87 7.46 1.77
N TYR A 115 12.51 6.68 2.77
CA TYR A 115 13.47 5.99 3.63
C TYR A 115 13.13 4.51 3.70
N ASN A 116 14.05 3.66 3.19
CA ASN A 116 13.88 2.22 3.25
C ASN A 116 14.51 1.66 4.53
N GLN A 117 13.70 1.02 5.37
CA GLN A 117 14.20 0.30 6.53
C GLN A 117 14.80 -1.05 6.13
N GLY A 118 15.75 -1.53 6.94
CA GLY A 118 16.25 -2.90 6.86
C GLY A 118 15.22 -3.93 7.37
N MET A 119 15.44 -5.18 7.05
CA MET A 119 14.60 -6.27 7.56
C MET A 119 15.02 -6.72 8.95
N ILE A 120 14.04 -7.08 9.79
CA ILE A 120 14.28 -7.88 10.99
C ILE A 120 14.29 -9.34 10.55
N LEU A 121 15.41 -10.00 10.77
CA LEU A 121 15.64 -11.38 10.41
C LEU A 121 15.31 -12.29 11.60
N GLY A 122 15.10 -13.57 11.33
CA GLY A 122 15.00 -14.57 12.40
C GLY A 122 16.27 -14.66 13.26
N ASN A 123 16.19 -15.37 14.38
CA ASN A 123 17.34 -15.60 15.26
C ASN A 123 18.53 -16.28 14.55
N ASP A 124 18.24 -16.99 13.47
CA ASP A 124 19.20 -17.66 12.59
C ASP A 124 19.84 -16.75 11.55
N GLY A 125 19.47 -15.45 11.55
CA GLY A 125 19.93 -14.48 10.56
C GLY A 125 19.30 -14.61 9.17
N SER A 126 18.34 -15.53 8.98
CA SER A 126 17.63 -15.67 7.72
C SER A 126 16.34 -14.86 7.69
N LYS A 127 15.81 -14.58 6.48
CA LYS A 127 14.51 -13.94 6.33
C LYS A 127 13.43 -14.78 7.03
N MET A 128 12.61 -14.15 7.85
CA MET A 128 11.48 -14.79 8.50
C MET A 128 10.49 -15.31 7.47
N SER A 129 10.04 -16.55 7.63
CA SER A 129 8.96 -17.11 6.84
C SER A 129 8.19 -18.19 7.62
N LYS A 130 6.90 -18.30 7.35
CA LYS A 130 6.05 -19.32 7.97
C LYS A 130 6.54 -20.74 7.67
N SER A 131 7.05 -20.96 6.45
CA SER A 131 7.59 -22.28 6.05
C SER A 131 8.85 -22.70 6.80
N LYS A 132 9.62 -21.73 7.31
CA LYS A 132 10.83 -22.00 8.12
C LYS A 132 10.54 -22.09 9.62
N GLY A 133 9.35 -21.65 10.05
CA GLY A 133 8.99 -21.62 11.47
C GLY A 133 9.81 -20.63 12.32
N ASN A 134 10.49 -19.66 11.70
CA ASN A 134 11.35 -18.67 12.36
C ASN A 134 10.70 -17.28 12.49
N VAL A 135 9.39 -17.21 12.33
CA VAL A 135 8.63 -15.96 12.46
C VAL A 135 8.51 -15.60 13.94
N ILE A 136 8.81 -14.35 14.26
CA ILE A 136 8.53 -13.73 15.56
C ILE A 136 7.24 -12.95 15.41
N ASN A 137 6.21 -13.33 16.17
CA ASN A 137 4.92 -12.65 16.13
C ASN A 137 4.94 -11.48 17.12
N PRO A 138 4.68 -10.25 16.66
CA PRO A 138 4.65 -9.08 17.54
C PRO A 138 3.65 -9.20 18.70
N GLU A 139 2.49 -9.80 18.46
CA GLU A 139 1.46 -9.98 19.48
C GLU A 139 1.97 -10.81 20.68
N ASP A 140 2.66 -11.91 20.41
CA ASP A 140 3.23 -12.77 21.45
C ASP A 140 4.27 -12.01 22.28
N ILE A 141 5.08 -11.18 21.62
CA ILE A 141 6.07 -10.33 22.29
C ILE A 141 5.41 -9.25 23.15
N ILE A 142 4.34 -8.65 22.65
CA ILE A 142 3.60 -7.63 23.38
C ILE A 142 2.90 -8.24 24.60
N GLU A 143 2.35 -9.44 24.47
CA GLU A 143 1.73 -10.14 25.60
C GLU A 143 2.74 -10.50 26.70
N GLU A 144 3.95 -10.94 26.32
CA GLU A 144 4.98 -11.39 27.27
C GLU A 144 5.77 -10.24 27.91
N TYR A 145 6.13 -9.20 27.11
CA TYR A 145 7.05 -8.13 27.53
C TYR A 145 6.43 -6.71 27.49
N GLY A 146 5.26 -6.56 26.94
CA GLY A 146 4.63 -5.26 26.74
C GLY A 146 5.09 -4.53 25.47
N ALA A 147 4.22 -3.65 24.95
CA ALA A 147 4.47 -2.88 23.75
C ALA A 147 5.66 -1.92 23.89
N ASP A 148 5.85 -1.33 25.05
CA ASP A 148 6.93 -0.36 25.28
C ASP A 148 8.31 -1.03 25.20
N ALA A 149 8.46 -2.22 25.81
CA ALA A 149 9.71 -2.99 25.73
C ALA A 149 10.03 -3.42 24.29
N MET A 150 9.02 -3.85 23.52
CA MET A 150 9.18 -4.19 22.14
C MET A 150 9.64 -3.00 21.29
N ARG A 151 8.95 -1.87 21.40
CA ARG A 151 9.27 -0.64 20.65
C ARG A 151 10.64 -0.09 21.01
N LEU A 152 10.99 -0.08 22.29
CA LEU A 152 12.31 0.34 22.76
C LEU A 152 13.40 -0.58 22.17
N TYR A 153 13.17 -1.89 22.18
CA TYR A 153 14.10 -2.84 21.62
C TYR A 153 14.29 -2.67 20.12
N GLU A 154 13.24 -2.48 19.35
CA GLU A 154 13.33 -2.21 17.91
C GLU A 154 14.17 -0.98 17.60
N MET A 155 14.02 0.09 18.36
CA MET A 155 14.85 1.29 18.21
C MET A 155 16.31 1.05 18.66
N PHE A 156 16.52 0.19 19.64
CA PHE A 156 17.85 -0.14 20.17
C PHE A 156 18.65 -1.07 19.25
N MET A 157 18.00 -1.89 18.42
CA MET A 157 18.65 -2.90 17.55
C MET A 157 19.73 -2.31 16.61
N GLY A 158 19.79 -1.00 16.42
CA GLY A 158 20.78 -0.30 15.60
C GLY A 158 20.14 0.51 14.45
N PRO A 159 20.94 0.96 13.45
CA PRO A 159 20.46 1.84 12.41
C PRO A 159 19.27 1.27 11.65
N LEU A 160 18.23 2.09 11.45
CA LEU A 160 16.97 1.66 10.84
C LEU A 160 17.14 1.07 9.44
N ASN A 161 18.10 1.53 8.66
CA ASN A 161 18.36 1.09 7.29
C ASN A 161 19.17 -0.21 7.18
N LYS A 162 19.54 -0.84 8.29
CA LYS A 162 20.31 -2.09 8.31
C LYS A 162 19.42 -3.27 8.68
N SER A 163 19.56 -4.37 7.97
CA SER A 163 18.94 -5.64 8.37
C SER A 163 19.63 -6.19 9.62
N LYS A 164 18.86 -6.76 10.54
CA LYS A 164 19.31 -7.19 11.87
C LYS A 164 18.64 -8.49 12.28
N PRO A 165 19.36 -9.45 12.88
CA PRO A 165 18.73 -10.62 13.46
C PRO A 165 17.97 -10.24 14.74
N TRP A 166 16.82 -10.85 14.94
CA TRP A 166 16.11 -10.79 16.21
C TRP A 166 16.94 -11.43 17.32
N ASN A 167 16.91 -10.83 18.50
CA ASN A 167 17.58 -11.36 19.69
C ASN A 167 16.73 -11.14 20.94
N THR A 168 16.07 -12.20 21.40
CA THR A 168 15.20 -12.16 22.57
C THR A 168 15.93 -11.75 23.86
N LYS A 169 17.23 -12.05 23.99
CA LYS A 169 18.02 -11.61 25.16
C LYS A 169 18.18 -10.08 25.19
N GLY A 170 18.31 -9.46 24.02
CA GLY A 170 18.34 -7.99 23.92
C GLY A 170 17.00 -7.37 24.31
N LEU A 171 15.88 -7.96 23.89
CA LEU A 171 14.54 -7.55 24.31
C LEU A 171 14.36 -7.63 25.84
N GLN A 172 14.78 -8.74 26.45
CA GLN A 172 14.75 -8.93 27.91
C GLN A 172 15.58 -7.86 28.65
N GLY A 173 16.67 -7.40 28.03
CA GLY A 173 17.46 -6.29 28.55
C GLY A 173 16.69 -4.97 28.58
N CYS A 174 15.89 -4.70 27.54
CA CYS A 174 15.01 -3.51 27.47
C CYS A 174 13.82 -3.60 28.44
N TYR A 175 13.35 -4.80 28.75
CA TYR A 175 12.22 -5.03 29.63
C TYR A 175 12.56 -4.80 31.12
N ARG A 176 13.80 -5.06 31.56
CA ARG A 176 14.28 -4.90 32.97
C ARG A 176 14.54 -3.45 33.34
#